data_a2f87230d70cbc0ec1bc71f68f256e89
#
_entry.id   a2f87230d70cbc0ec1bc71f68f256e89
#
_cell.length_a   1.000
_cell.length_b   1.000
_cell.length_c   1.000
_cell.angle_alpha   90.00
_cell.angle_beta   90.00
_cell.angle_gamma   90.00
#
_symmetry.space_group_name_H-M   'P 1'
#
loop_
_entity.id
_entity.type
_entity.pdbx_description
1 polymer ?
#
loop_
_entity_poly.entity_id
_entity_poly.type
_entity_poly.pdbx_seq_one_letter_code
_entity_poly.pdbx_strand_id
1 'polypeptide(L)'
;MKRIYVNEKWCLGCHLCEYYCAYANSGEKDMVHALKGVAIRPRIQIEENNGISFAVSCRHCKEPLCVKSCITGALSVEDGVITVNRDKCVGCYTCILSCPYGCVMPSEKRRDSKVRAVHEKQRGFSCLCEGMSQ
;
A
#
# COMPACT_ATOMS: atom_id res chain seq x y z
N MET A 1 -3.93 7.76 -15.88
CA MET A 1 -3.49 6.93 -14.75
C MET A 1 -4.52 5.83 -14.49
N LYS A 2 -4.10 4.55 -14.44
CA LYS A 2 -5.00 3.44 -14.09
C LYS A 2 -5.15 3.38 -12.56
N ARG A 3 -6.37 3.22 -12.06
CA ARG A 3 -6.67 3.08 -10.63
C ARG A 3 -7.40 1.76 -10.40
N ILE A 4 -7.12 1.10 -9.28
CA ILE A 4 -7.87 -0.08 -8.86
C ILE A 4 -9.09 0.39 -8.07
N TYR A 5 -10.24 -0.12 -8.46
CA TYR A 5 -11.49 0.03 -7.73
C TYR A 5 -11.93 -1.34 -7.25
N VAL A 6 -12.26 -1.44 -5.99
CA VAL A 6 -12.79 -2.66 -5.39
C VAL A 6 -14.30 -2.55 -5.32
N ASN A 7 -14.99 -3.61 -5.74
CA ASN A 7 -16.42 -3.72 -5.57
C ASN A 7 -16.69 -4.61 -4.33
N GLU A 8 -17.26 -4.02 -3.30
CA GLU A 8 -17.56 -4.70 -2.03
C GLU A 8 -18.50 -5.91 -2.19
N LYS A 9 -19.40 -5.88 -3.17
CA LYS A 9 -20.32 -6.98 -3.45
C LYS A 9 -19.62 -8.26 -3.91
N TRP A 10 -18.41 -8.13 -4.44
CA TRP A 10 -17.61 -9.24 -4.96
C TRP A 10 -16.42 -9.59 -4.07
N CYS A 11 -16.17 -8.82 -3.03
CA CYS A 11 -15.09 -9.10 -2.10
C CYS A 11 -15.52 -10.20 -1.13
N LEU A 12 -14.84 -11.34 -1.20
CA LEU A 12 -15.11 -12.51 -0.34
C LEU A 12 -14.27 -12.52 0.95
N GLY A 13 -13.46 -11.50 1.19
CA GLY A 13 -12.55 -11.49 2.34
C GLY A 13 -11.45 -12.57 2.29
N CYS A 14 -11.13 -13.11 1.12
CA CYS A 14 -10.20 -14.23 0.98
C CYS A 14 -8.72 -13.88 1.17
N HIS A 15 -8.36 -12.62 1.37
CA HIS A 15 -7.00 -12.11 1.56
C HIS A 15 -5.97 -12.40 0.44
N LEU A 16 -6.36 -13.03 -0.67
CA LEU A 16 -5.44 -13.33 -1.77
C LEU A 16 -4.75 -12.09 -2.34
N CYS A 17 -5.45 -10.95 -2.41
CA CYS A 17 -4.87 -9.69 -2.87
C CYS A 17 -3.74 -9.19 -1.97
N GLU A 18 -3.81 -9.46 -0.66
CA GLU A 18 -2.75 -9.14 0.30
C GLU A 18 -1.52 -10.00 0.06
N TYR A 19 -1.70 -11.32 -0.11
CA TYR A 19 -0.60 -12.24 -0.43
C TYR A 19 0.07 -11.90 -1.75
N TYR A 20 -0.69 -11.66 -2.81
CA TYR A 20 -0.15 -11.24 -4.10
C TYR A 20 0.56 -9.89 -4.02
N CYS A 21 0.03 -8.94 -3.27
CA CYS A 21 0.67 -7.64 -3.07
C CYS A 21 2.00 -7.80 -2.33
N ALA A 22 2.07 -8.64 -1.30
CA ALA A 22 3.29 -8.91 -0.56
C ALA A 22 4.33 -9.61 -1.45
N TYR A 23 3.91 -10.61 -2.21
CA TYR A 23 4.75 -11.32 -3.16
C TYR A 23 5.34 -10.39 -4.23
N ALA A 24 4.51 -9.59 -4.89
CA ALA A 24 4.94 -8.64 -5.91
C ALA A 24 5.98 -7.62 -5.40
N ASN A 25 5.95 -7.32 -4.10
CA ASN A 25 6.89 -6.40 -3.46
C ASN A 25 8.08 -7.09 -2.78
N SER A 26 8.14 -8.42 -2.75
CA SER A 26 9.26 -9.17 -2.16
C SER A 26 10.51 -9.18 -3.03
N GLY A 27 10.34 -9.09 -4.35
CA GLY A 27 11.42 -9.23 -5.34
C GLY A 27 11.79 -10.68 -5.66
N GLU A 28 11.17 -11.65 -5.01
CA GLU A 28 11.38 -13.08 -5.25
C GLU A 28 10.61 -13.57 -6.47
N LYS A 29 11.10 -14.64 -7.10
CA LYS A 29 10.48 -15.25 -8.28
C LYS A 29 9.40 -16.27 -7.92
N ASP A 30 9.48 -16.83 -6.72
CA ASP A 30 8.57 -17.86 -6.23
C ASP A 30 7.80 -17.35 -5.01
N MET A 31 6.47 -17.43 -5.08
CA MET A 31 5.58 -16.97 -4.02
C MET A 31 5.76 -17.76 -2.72
N VAL A 32 6.03 -19.06 -2.81
CA VAL A 32 6.23 -19.91 -1.62
C VAL A 32 7.48 -19.49 -0.86
N HIS A 33 8.58 -19.25 -1.59
CA HIS A 33 9.82 -18.74 -0.98
C HIS A 33 9.68 -17.33 -0.44
N ALA A 34 8.98 -16.46 -1.17
CA ALA A 34 8.75 -15.07 -0.78
C ALA A 34 8.00 -14.93 0.54
N LEU A 35 7.08 -15.85 0.83
CA LEU A 35 6.15 -15.74 1.96
C LEU A 35 6.49 -16.72 3.10
N LYS A 36 7.44 -17.64 2.90
CA LYS A 36 7.83 -18.63 3.91
C LYS A 36 8.58 -17.99 5.07
N GLY A 37 7.98 -18.06 6.26
CA GLY A 37 8.63 -17.58 7.49
C GLY A 37 8.76 -16.05 7.59
N VAL A 38 8.13 -15.31 6.69
CA VAL A 38 8.14 -13.83 6.67
C VAL A 38 6.77 -13.31 7.03
N ALA A 39 6.70 -12.26 7.86
CA ALA A 39 5.46 -11.57 8.13
C ALA A 39 4.96 -10.91 6.82
N ILE A 40 3.76 -11.28 6.39
CA ILE A 40 3.14 -10.74 5.19
C ILE A 40 2.80 -9.28 5.43
N ARG A 41 3.30 -8.39 4.56
CA ARG A 41 3.13 -6.94 4.69
C ARG A 41 2.61 -6.36 3.39
N PRO A 42 1.34 -6.57 3.11
CA PRO A 42 0.71 -6.04 1.91
C PRO A 42 0.58 -4.51 2.00
N ARG A 43 0.40 -3.89 0.85
CA ARG A 43 0.03 -2.47 0.71
C ARG A 43 -1.46 -2.31 0.46
N ILE A 44 -2.17 -3.42 0.40
CA ILE A 44 -3.62 -3.55 0.38
C ILE A 44 -3.99 -4.26 1.66
N GLN A 45 -5.01 -3.81 2.34
CA GLN A 45 -5.56 -4.47 3.53
C GLN A 45 -7.03 -4.80 3.31
N ILE A 46 -7.43 -5.96 3.78
CA ILE A 46 -8.85 -6.33 3.85
C ILE A 46 -9.39 -5.86 5.20
N GLU A 47 -10.39 -5.02 5.13
CA GLU A 47 -11.17 -4.59 6.29
C GLU A 47 -12.51 -5.32 6.25
N GLU A 48 -12.91 -5.86 7.41
CA GLU A 48 -14.17 -6.57 7.58
C GLU A 48 -15.01 -5.89 8.63
N ASN A 49 -16.24 -5.59 8.29
CA ASN A 49 -17.22 -5.04 9.23
C ASN A 49 -18.61 -5.55 8.91
N ASN A 50 -19.29 -6.11 9.92
CA ASN A 50 -20.67 -6.61 9.82
C ASN A 50 -20.91 -7.57 8.63
N GLY A 51 -19.94 -8.43 8.32
CA GLY A 51 -20.05 -9.39 7.21
C GLY A 51 -19.82 -8.80 5.82
N ILE A 52 -19.38 -7.54 5.74
CA ILE A 52 -18.94 -6.89 4.50
C ILE A 52 -17.42 -6.82 4.52
N SER A 53 -16.79 -7.38 3.49
CA SER A 53 -15.34 -7.32 3.32
C SER A 53 -14.99 -6.31 2.22
N PHE A 54 -13.94 -5.53 2.43
CA PHE A 54 -13.50 -4.53 1.47
C PHE A 54 -11.99 -4.38 1.46
N ALA A 55 -11.39 -4.39 0.26
CA ALA A 55 -9.96 -4.18 0.12
C ALA A 55 -9.62 -2.69 0.07
N VAL A 56 -8.88 -2.22 1.06
CA VAL A 56 -8.44 -0.82 1.19
C VAL A 56 -7.03 -0.66 0.64
N SER A 57 -6.86 0.27 -0.29
CA SER A 57 -5.56 0.65 -0.85
C SER A 57 -5.48 2.15 -1.11
N CYS A 58 -4.26 2.68 -1.28
CA CYS A 58 -4.07 4.09 -1.57
C CYS A 58 -4.80 4.50 -2.86
N ARG A 59 -5.61 5.55 -2.77
CA ARG A 59 -6.39 6.06 -3.89
C ARG A 59 -5.64 7.07 -4.76
N HIS A 60 -4.40 7.39 -4.44
CA HIS A 60 -3.60 8.40 -5.14
C HIS A 60 -4.40 9.68 -5.42
N CYS A 61 -4.84 10.32 -4.33
CA CYS A 61 -5.74 11.47 -4.37
C CYS A 61 -5.21 12.59 -5.27
N LYS A 62 -6.10 13.32 -5.94
CA LYS A 62 -5.73 14.53 -6.70
C LYS A 62 -5.20 15.62 -5.77
N GLU A 63 -5.82 15.73 -4.58
CA GLU A 63 -5.37 16.61 -3.49
C GLU A 63 -4.95 15.77 -2.28
N PRO A 64 -3.70 15.26 -2.26
CA PRO A 64 -3.26 14.35 -1.24
C PRO A 64 -2.95 15.08 0.07
N LEU A 65 -3.83 14.96 1.07
CA LEU A 65 -3.63 15.54 2.40
C LEU A 65 -2.36 15.01 3.07
N CYS A 66 -2.03 13.72 2.87
CA CYS A 66 -0.80 13.12 3.40
C CYS A 66 0.48 13.78 2.85
N VAL A 67 0.48 14.25 1.60
CA VAL A 67 1.60 14.99 1.01
C VAL A 67 1.64 16.41 1.57
N LYS A 68 0.46 17.08 1.62
CA LYS A 68 0.34 18.45 2.15
C LYS A 68 0.74 18.55 3.62
N SER A 69 0.49 17.51 4.41
CA SER A 69 0.82 17.46 5.85
C SER A 69 2.25 16.98 6.14
N CYS A 70 3.00 16.56 5.14
CA CYS A 70 4.34 16.04 5.35
C CYS A 70 5.34 17.19 5.64
N ILE A 71 5.76 17.32 6.90
CA ILE A 71 6.64 18.41 7.36
C ILE A 71 8.03 18.39 6.72
N THR A 72 8.52 17.21 6.31
CA THR A 72 9.84 17.06 5.68
C THR A 72 9.79 17.03 4.16
N GLY A 73 8.60 17.08 3.55
CA GLY A 73 8.44 16.88 2.11
C GLY A 73 8.90 15.50 1.62
N ALA A 74 8.88 14.50 2.49
CA ALA A 74 9.23 13.13 2.15
C ALA A 74 8.21 12.45 1.23
N LEU A 75 6.96 12.90 1.27
CA LEU A 75 5.91 12.45 0.36
C LEU A 75 5.79 13.42 -0.81
N SER A 76 5.75 12.88 -2.03
CA SER A 76 5.57 13.62 -3.27
C SER A 76 4.56 12.94 -4.18
N VAL A 77 4.08 13.68 -5.17
CA VAL A 77 3.24 13.12 -6.24
C VAL A 77 4.09 13.08 -7.50
N GLU A 78 4.36 11.88 -8.00
CA GLU A 78 5.09 11.65 -9.26
C GLU A 78 4.17 10.90 -10.22
N ASP A 79 3.93 11.45 -11.39
CA ASP A 79 3.04 10.87 -12.42
C ASP A 79 1.62 10.50 -11.90
N GLY A 80 1.11 11.28 -10.93
CA GLY A 80 -0.16 11.02 -10.29
C GLY A 80 -0.14 9.90 -9.24
N VAL A 81 1.04 9.39 -8.89
CA VAL A 81 1.28 8.39 -7.86
C VAL A 81 1.93 9.04 -6.66
N ILE A 82 1.46 8.67 -5.45
CA ILE A 82 2.09 9.15 -4.21
C ILE A 82 3.29 8.25 -3.92
N THR A 83 4.48 8.87 -3.89
CA THR A 83 5.75 8.22 -3.60
C THR A 83 6.30 8.70 -2.26
N VAL A 84 7.18 7.92 -1.65
CA VAL A 84 7.88 8.29 -0.42
C VAL A 84 9.39 8.26 -0.62
N ASN A 85 10.04 9.34 -0.25
CA ASN A 85 11.49 9.38 -0.11
C ASN A 85 11.85 9.02 1.34
N ARG A 86 12.41 7.83 1.52
CA ARG A 86 12.74 7.31 2.86
C ARG A 86 13.85 8.11 3.55
N ASP A 87 14.76 8.70 2.82
CA ASP A 87 15.88 9.44 3.39
C ASP A 87 15.44 10.76 4.02
N LYS A 88 14.38 11.37 3.48
CA LYS A 88 13.74 12.57 4.01
C LYS A 88 12.75 12.28 5.12
N CYS A 89 12.24 11.05 5.24
CA CYS A 89 11.21 10.70 6.20
C CYS A 89 11.78 10.60 7.62
N VAL A 90 11.26 11.36 8.56
CA VAL A 90 11.66 11.32 9.98
C VAL A 90 10.72 10.46 10.85
N GLY A 91 9.70 9.85 10.26
CA GLY A 91 8.78 8.96 10.99
C GLY A 91 7.82 9.70 11.95
N CYS A 92 7.42 10.91 11.65
CA CYS A 92 6.52 11.70 12.51
C CYS A 92 5.05 11.23 12.47
N TYR A 93 4.69 10.33 11.56
CA TYR A 93 3.35 9.74 11.39
C TYR A 93 2.21 10.72 11.08
N THR A 94 2.45 12.00 10.88
CA THR A 94 1.43 13.00 10.54
C THR A 94 0.63 12.61 9.30
N CYS A 95 1.28 12.00 8.31
CA CYS A 95 0.62 11.51 7.09
C CYS A 95 -0.39 10.38 7.34
N ILE A 96 -0.18 9.55 8.38
CA ILE A 96 -1.13 8.51 8.79
C ILE A 96 -2.41 9.16 9.31
N LEU A 97 -2.26 10.16 10.20
CA LEU A 97 -3.40 10.88 10.78
C LEU A 97 -4.16 11.71 9.73
N SER A 98 -3.44 12.19 8.71
CA SER A 98 -4.04 13.03 7.66
C SER A 98 -4.72 12.24 6.55
N CYS A 99 -4.55 10.92 6.51
CA CYS A 99 -5.16 10.10 5.46
C CYS A 99 -6.60 9.74 5.85
N PRO A 100 -7.64 10.23 5.12
CA PRO A 100 -9.03 9.94 5.46
C PRO A 100 -9.43 8.47 5.18
N TYR A 101 -8.58 7.74 4.47
CA TYR A 101 -8.84 6.34 4.09
C TYR A 101 -7.99 5.33 4.86
N GLY A 102 -7.14 5.77 5.81
CA GLY A 102 -6.26 4.86 6.56
C GLY A 102 -5.22 4.09 5.75
N CYS A 103 -4.95 4.50 4.50
CA CYS A 103 -4.10 3.74 3.58
C CYS A 103 -2.60 3.91 3.82
N VAL A 104 -2.20 4.74 4.77
CA VAL A 104 -0.79 4.97 5.10
C VAL A 104 -0.46 4.20 6.35
N MET A 105 0.52 3.31 6.26
CA MET A 105 0.89 2.41 7.35
C MET A 105 2.29 2.69 7.88
N PRO A 106 2.53 2.50 9.19
CA PRO A 106 3.87 2.60 9.75
C PRO A 106 4.75 1.44 9.29
N SER A 107 6.06 1.67 9.18
CA SER A 107 7.03 0.60 9.02
C SER A 107 7.39 0.00 10.37
N GLU A 108 7.38 -1.33 10.52
CA GLU A 108 7.63 -1.98 11.82
C GLU A 108 9.11 -2.07 12.21
N LYS A 109 10.04 -1.81 11.30
CA LYS A 109 11.45 -1.77 11.69
C LYS A 109 11.69 -0.56 12.57
N ARG A 110 11.88 -0.80 13.86
CA ARG A 110 12.07 0.21 14.92
C ARG A 110 13.22 1.22 14.65
N ARG A 111 14.16 0.86 13.76
CA ARG A 111 15.23 1.77 13.27
C ARG A 111 14.84 2.53 12.01
N ASP A 112 13.81 2.03 11.30
CA ASP A 112 13.20 2.70 10.15
C ASP A 112 11.76 3.06 10.53
N SER A 113 11.58 4.01 11.43
CA SER A 113 10.28 4.57 11.81
C SER A 113 9.63 5.33 10.63
N LYS A 114 9.87 4.87 9.42
CA LYS A 114 9.49 5.48 8.16
C LYS A 114 8.19 4.89 7.68
N VAL A 115 7.37 5.71 7.11
CA VAL A 115 6.06 5.34 6.57
C VAL A 115 6.23 4.49 5.33
N ARG A 116 5.39 3.45 5.16
CA ARG A 116 5.30 2.69 3.91
C ARG A 116 4.26 3.35 3.00
N ALA A 117 4.72 4.02 1.97
CA ALA A 117 3.83 4.43 0.90
C ALA A 117 3.56 3.25 -0.05
N VAL A 118 2.41 3.32 -0.71
CA VAL A 118 1.95 2.28 -1.64
C VAL A 118 2.90 2.09 -2.83
N HIS A 119 3.72 3.08 -3.14
CA HIS A 119 4.75 2.99 -4.17
C HIS A 119 6.11 3.45 -3.64
N GLU A 120 6.93 2.49 -3.29
CA GLU A 120 8.36 2.63 -3.42
C GLU A 120 8.70 2.35 -4.90
N LYS A 121 9.58 3.13 -5.48
CA LYS A 121 9.96 3.18 -6.91
C LYS A 121 10.51 1.85 -7.45
N GLN A 122 9.78 0.74 -7.28
CA GLN A 122 10.17 -0.55 -7.86
C GLN A 122 8.94 -1.36 -8.26
N ARG A 123 8.80 -1.49 -9.56
CA ARG A 123 7.97 -2.43 -10.31
C ARG A 123 6.45 -2.22 -10.22
N GLY A 124 5.99 -1.74 -11.29
CA GLY A 124 4.67 -1.63 -11.88
C GLY A 124 3.49 -2.16 -11.09
N PHE A 125 2.56 -1.25 -10.93
CA PHE A 125 1.17 -1.48 -10.59
C PHE A 125 0.46 -2.53 -11.49
N SER A 126 1.11 -2.97 -12.56
CA SER A 126 0.62 -3.96 -13.52
C SER A 126 0.47 -5.36 -12.93
N CYS A 127 1.21 -5.70 -11.87
CA CYS A 127 1.26 -7.06 -11.36
C CYS A 127 -0.05 -7.54 -10.69
N LEU A 128 -0.84 -6.61 -10.11
CA LEU A 128 -2.14 -6.98 -9.52
C LEU A 128 -3.24 -7.18 -10.57
N CYS A 129 -3.15 -6.49 -11.73
CA CYS A 129 -4.12 -6.62 -12.80
C CYS A 129 -3.87 -7.85 -13.68
N GLU A 130 -2.62 -8.30 -13.79
CA GLU A 130 -2.27 -9.45 -14.64
C GLU A 130 -2.58 -10.80 -13.98
N GLY A 131 -2.56 -10.87 -12.64
CA GLY A 131 -2.88 -12.08 -11.89
C GLY A 131 -4.38 -12.33 -11.68
N MET A 132 -5.24 -11.34 -11.90
CA MET A 132 -6.69 -11.44 -11.65
C MET A 132 -7.53 -11.56 -12.94
N SER A 133 -6.90 -11.68 -14.10
CA SER A 133 -7.57 -11.80 -15.41
C SER A 133 -7.52 -13.21 -16.00
N GLN A 134 -7.50 -14.24 -15.14
CA GLN A 134 -7.74 -15.63 -15.55
C GLN A 134 -8.99 -16.19 -14.90
#